data_d4cffd21b18473e3bf867d9b75953f8f
#
_entry.id   d4cffd21b18473e3bf867d9b75953f8f
#
_cell.length_a   1.000
_cell.length_b   1.000
_cell.length_c   1.000
_cell.angle_alpha   90.00
_cell.angle_beta   90.00
_cell.angle_gamma   90.00
#
_symmetry.space_group_name_H-M   'P 1'
#
loop_
_entity.id
_entity.type
_entity.pdbx_description
1 polymer ?
#
loop_
_entity_poly.entity_id
_entity_poly.type
_entity_poly.pdbx_seq_one_letter_code
_entity_poly.pdbx_strand_id
1 'polypeptide(L)' 'MNKADLIDSVADSTDMSKAEAGRALDAVLDGISGALSNGDQVAL' A
#
# COMPACT_ATOMS: atom_id res chain seq x y z
N MET A 1 -2.06 -2.70 14.44
CA MET A 1 -2.10 -1.68 13.36
C MET A 1 -3.12 -2.10 12.33
N ASN A 2 -4.05 -1.24 11.99
CA ASN A 2 -5.04 -1.50 10.95
C ASN A 2 -4.69 -0.70 9.68
N LYS A 3 -5.51 -0.84 8.64
CA LYS A 3 -5.25 -0.15 7.37
C LYS A 3 -5.25 1.37 7.51
N ALA A 4 -6.14 1.91 8.34
CA ALA A 4 -6.20 3.35 8.58
C ALA A 4 -4.91 3.87 9.25
N ASP A 5 -4.38 3.13 10.20
CA ASP A 5 -3.11 3.48 10.84
C ASP A 5 -1.96 3.45 9.85
N LEU A 6 -1.98 2.49 8.94
CA LEU A 6 -0.95 2.37 7.92
C LEU A 6 -1.01 3.53 6.92
N ILE A 7 -2.21 3.93 6.52
CA ILE A 7 -2.42 5.09 5.66
C ILE A 7 -1.88 6.36 6.33
N ASP A 8 -2.16 6.54 7.61
CA ASP A 8 -1.67 7.69 8.37
C ASP A 8 -0.14 7.71 8.40
N SER A 9 0.48 6.57 8.64
CA SER A 9 1.95 6.44 8.64
C SER A 9 2.55 6.78 7.28
N VAL A 10 1.96 6.29 6.21
CA VAL A 10 2.44 6.56 4.84
C VAL A 10 2.30 8.04 4.52
N ALA A 11 1.17 8.63 4.82
CA ALA A 11 0.93 10.06 4.59
C ALA A 11 1.94 10.92 5.34
N ASP A 12 2.22 10.55 6.57
CA ASP A 12 3.14 11.28 7.45
C ASP A 12 4.59 11.18 6.93
N SER A 13 4.99 10.03 6.43
CA SER A 13 6.34 9.78 5.95
C SER A 13 6.63 10.37 4.57
N THR A 14 5.61 10.67 3.78
CA THR A 14 5.77 11.04 2.37
C THR A 14 5.24 12.42 2.03
N ASP A 15 4.69 13.15 2.98
CA ASP A 15 3.98 14.42 2.75
C ASP A 15 2.77 14.31 1.82
N MET A 16 2.26 13.10 1.63
CA MET A 16 1.04 12.87 0.85
C MET A 16 -0.19 13.18 1.69
N SER A 17 -1.28 13.55 1.03
CA SER A 17 -2.58 13.60 1.70
C SER A 17 -3.00 12.17 2.07
N LYS A 18 -3.92 12.02 3.01
CA LYS A 18 -4.45 10.70 3.39
C LYS A 18 -5.15 10.03 2.20
N ALA A 19 -5.84 10.81 1.38
CA ALA A 19 -6.49 10.28 0.18
C ALA A 19 -5.46 9.73 -0.82
N GLU A 20 -4.36 10.43 -1.03
CA GLU A 20 -3.28 9.98 -1.89
C GLU A 20 -2.58 8.76 -1.32
N ALA A 21 -2.27 8.78 -0.02
CA ALA A 21 -1.64 7.66 0.67
C ALA A 21 -2.53 6.41 0.60
N GLY A 22 -3.83 6.57 0.77
CA GLY A 22 -4.79 5.47 0.64
C GLY A 22 -4.78 4.85 -0.75
N ARG A 23 -4.77 5.68 -1.79
CA ARG A 23 -4.71 5.20 -3.17
C ARG A 23 -3.38 4.51 -3.47
N ALA A 24 -2.27 5.07 -2.98
CA ALA A 24 -0.96 4.47 -3.16
C ALA A 24 -0.89 3.10 -2.47
N LEU A 25 -1.41 3.00 -1.26
CA LEU A 25 -1.44 1.74 -0.52
C LEU A 25 -2.31 0.70 -1.23
N ASP A 26 -3.48 1.09 -1.71
CA ASP A 26 -4.36 0.20 -2.45
C ASP A 26 -3.67 -0.32 -3.72
N ALA A 27 -2.95 0.54 -4.43
CA ALA A 27 -2.20 0.14 -5.63
C ALA A 27 -1.11 -0.87 -5.30
N VAL A 28 -0.39 -0.67 -4.19
CA VAL A 28 0.66 -1.59 -3.74
C VAL A 28 0.06 -2.95 -3.38
N LEU A 29 -1.00 -2.95 -2.59
CA LEU A 29 -1.65 -4.18 -2.16
C LEU A 29 -2.25 -4.94 -3.34
N ASP A 30 -2.83 -4.24 -4.29
CA ASP A 30 -3.37 -4.81 -5.51
C ASP A 30 -2.27 -5.46 -6.36
N GLY A 31 -1.13 -4.78 -6.48
CA GLY A 31 0.03 -5.31 -7.20
C GLY A 31 0.58 -6.57 -6.56
N ILE A 32 0.70 -6.60 -5.24
CA ILE A 32 1.17 -7.78 -4.50
C ILE A 32 0.18 -8.93 -4.67
N SER A 33 -1.10 -8.67 -4.53
CA SER A 33 -2.15 -9.66 -4.69
C SER A 33 -2.14 -10.25 -6.11
N GLY A 34 -1.97 -9.41 -7.13
CA GLY A 34 -1.87 -9.85 -8.51
C GLY A 34 -0.64 -10.72 -8.76
N ALA A 35 0.50 -10.32 -8.22
CA ALA A 35 1.74 -11.10 -8.37
C ALA A 35 1.62 -12.48 -7.73
N LEU A 36 1.09 -12.54 -6.51
CA LEU A 36 0.90 -13.81 -5.80
C LEU A 36 -0.11 -14.70 -6.52
N SER A 37 -1.15 -14.11 -7.10
CA SER A 37 -2.15 -14.83 -7.87
C SER A 37 -1.55 -15.47 -9.13
N ASN A 38 -0.53 -14.85 -9.70
CA ASN A 38 0.20 -15.38 -10.86
C ASN A 38 1.36 -16.32 -10.48
N GLY A 39 1.55 -16.57 -9.21
CA GLY A 39 2.62 -17.42 -8.73
C GLY A 39 3.99 -16.76 -8.68
N ASP A 40 4.04 -15.44 -8.84
CA ASP A 40 5.31 -14.69 -8.77
C ASP A 40 5.72 -14.48 -7.32
N GLN A 41 7.02 -14.28 -7.11
CA GLN A 41 7.55 -13.88 -5.83
C GLN A 41 7.60 -12.37 -5.72
N VAL A 42 7.29 -11.86 -4.52
CA VAL A 42 7.41 -10.45 -4.22
C VAL A 42 8.61 -10.26 -3.30
N ALA A 43 9.65 -9.60 -3.81
CA ALA A 43 10.86 -9.31 -3.04
C ALA A 43 10.77 -7.89 -2.48
N LEU A 44 10.81 -7.78 -1.16
CA LEU A 44 10.77 -6.49 -0.46
C LEU A 44 12.07 -6.22 0.26
#